data_74a2b24b835a79d5a16e3cadb8d36a62
#
_entry.id   74a2b24b835a79d5a16e3cadb8d36a62
#
_cell.length_a   1.000
_cell.length_b   1.000
_cell.length_c   1.000
_cell.angle_alpha   90.00
_cell.angle_beta   90.00
_cell.angle_gamma   90.00
#
_symmetry.space_group_name_H-M   'P 1'
#
loop_
_entity.id
_entity.type
_entity.pdbx_description
1 polymer ?
#
loop_
_entity_poly.entity_id
_entity_poly.type
_entity_poly.pdbx_seq_one_letter_code
_entity_poly.pdbx_strand_id
1 'polypeptide(L)'
;MTRKIKVGIIQQANTKDLRTNLMNLAKSIEACAAHGAQLVVLQELHNSLYFCQTENTQLFDLAEPIPGPSTGFYSELAAANDIVLVTSLFEKRAPGLYHNTAVVFERDGSIAGKYRKMHIPDDPAYYEKFYFTPGDIGFEPIQTSLGKLGVLVCWDQWYPEAARLMALKGAEILIYPTAIGWESSDTDDEKARQLNAWIISQRGHAVANGLPVVSVNRVGHEPDPSMQTNGILFWGNSFVAGPQGEFLAQAGNERPENIVVEVDLER
;
A
#
# COMPACT_ATOMS: atom_id res chain seq x y z
N MET A 1 -29.12 -4.52 -7.12
CA MET A 1 -28.79 -4.72 -5.68
C MET A 1 -27.44 -4.09 -5.42
N THR A 2 -27.32 -3.19 -4.46
CA THR A 2 -26.03 -2.54 -4.12
C THR A 2 -25.07 -3.59 -3.55
N ARG A 3 -23.86 -3.69 -4.14
CA ARG A 3 -22.80 -4.58 -3.65
C ARG A 3 -21.85 -3.78 -2.76
N LYS A 4 -22.12 -3.83 -1.47
CA LYS A 4 -21.35 -3.11 -0.45
C LYS A 4 -20.36 -4.04 0.22
N ILE A 5 -19.14 -3.54 0.42
CA ILE A 5 -18.10 -4.21 1.20
C ILE A 5 -17.58 -3.27 2.29
N LYS A 6 -17.10 -3.85 3.39
CA LYS A 6 -16.35 -3.08 4.39
C LYS A 6 -14.86 -3.20 4.14
N VAL A 7 -14.21 -2.06 3.97
CA VAL A 7 -12.76 -1.94 3.72
C VAL A 7 -12.08 -1.46 5.00
N GLY A 8 -11.09 -2.21 5.45
CA GLY A 8 -10.17 -1.81 6.51
C GLY A 8 -8.88 -1.24 5.93
N ILE A 9 -8.46 -0.07 6.38
CA ILE A 9 -7.16 0.53 6.07
C ILE A 9 -6.32 0.60 7.34
N ILE A 10 -5.06 0.18 7.25
CA ILE A 10 -4.14 0.14 8.38
C ILE A 10 -2.96 1.07 8.11
N GLN A 11 -2.98 2.22 8.75
CA GLN A 11 -1.89 3.20 8.76
C GLN A 11 -0.99 2.93 9.95
N GLN A 12 0.23 2.42 9.71
CA GLN A 12 1.16 2.04 10.77
C GLN A 12 2.40 2.95 10.81
N ALA A 13 2.90 3.21 12.01
CA ALA A 13 4.27 3.69 12.24
C ALA A 13 5.19 2.49 12.46
N ASN A 14 6.24 2.37 11.65
CA ASN A 14 7.16 1.25 11.72
C ASN A 14 8.33 1.52 12.68
N THR A 15 8.89 0.44 13.19
CA THR A 15 10.09 0.42 14.04
C THR A 15 11.23 -0.34 13.36
N LYS A 16 12.43 -0.29 13.94
CA LYS A 16 13.58 -1.09 13.48
C LYS A 16 13.39 -2.59 13.70
N ASP A 17 12.51 -2.98 14.62
CA ASP A 17 12.25 -4.38 14.96
C ASP A 17 11.13 -4.96 14.09
N LEU A 18 11.52 -5.81 13.13
CA LEU A 18 10.60 -6.51 12.22
C LEU A 18 9.50 -7.27 12.98
N ARG A 19 9.86 -7.94 14.06
CA ARG A 19 8.89 -8.73 14.83
C ARG A 19 7.82 -7.83 15.44
N THR A 20 8.21 -6.69 16.00
CA THR A 20 7.28 -5.71 16.55
C THR A 20 6.34 -5.20 15.45
N ASN A 21 6.85 -4.90 14.26
CA ASN A 21 6.02 -4.43 13.14
C ASN A 21 4.99 -5.50 12.72
N LEU A 22 5.42 -6.75 12.56
CA LEU A 22 4.53 -7.86 12.21
C LEU A 22 3.44 -8.09 13.26
N MET A 23 3.80 -8.06 14.56
CA MET A 23 2.84 -8.24 15.65
C MET A 23 1.82 -7.09 15.74
N ASN A 24 2.25 -5.85 15.47
CA ASN A 24 1.36 -4.71 15.43
C ASN A 24 0.39 -4.81 14.24
N LEU A 25 0.89 -5.23 13.07
CA LEU A 25 0.04 -5.47 11.89
C LEU A 25 -0.98 -6.58 12.14
N ALA A 26 -0.56 -7.70 12.75
CA ALA A 26 -1.49 -8.78 13.08
C ALA A 26 -2.65 -8.29 13.96
N LYS A 27 -2.35 -7.56 15.04
CA LYS A 27 -3.37 -6.97 15.93
C LYS A 27 -4.29 -6.00 15.18
N SER A 28 -3.74 -5.20 14.27
CA SER A 28 -4.51 -4.24 13.49
C SER A 28 -5.41 -4.93 12.46
N ILE A 29 -4.94 -6.01 11.83
CA ILE A 29 -5.73 -6.86 10.93
C ILE A 29 -6.89 -7.51 11.69
N GLU A 30 -6.62 -8.13 12.83
CA GLU A 30 -7.63 -8.74 13.71
C GLU A 30 -8.67 -7.70 14.16
N ALA A 31 -8.22 -6.48 14.52
CA ALA A 31 -9.13 -5.39 14.92
C ALA A 31 -10.02 -4.95 13.75
N CYS A 32 -9.49 -4.79 12.53
CA CYS A 32 -10.29 -4.46 11.36
C CYS A 32 -11.33 -5.55 11.06
N ALA A 33 -10.93 -6.82 11.09
CA ALA A 33 -11.82 -7.96 10.90
C ALA A 33 -12.93 -8.01 11.95
N ALA A 34 -12.60 -7.79 13.24
CA ALA A 34 -13.58 -7.72 14.33
C ALA A 34 -14.62 -6.59 14.15
N HIS A 35 -14.27 -5.50 13.42
CA HIS A 35 -15.20 -4.44 13.02
C HIS A 35 -15.94 -4.75 11.71
N GLY A 36 -15.75 -5.97 11.18
CA GLY A 36 -16.46 -6.49 10.01
C GLY A 36 -15.82 -6.13 8.68
N ALA A 37 -14.54 -5.73 8.64
CA ALA A 37 -13.82 -5.56 7.38
C ALA A 37 -13.77 -6.90 6.63
N GLN A 38 -14.05 -6.85 5.33
CA GLN A 38 -13.98 -7.97 4.40
C GLN A 38 -12.72 -7.88 3.52
N LEU A 39 -12.28 -6.65 3.25
CA LEU A 39 -11.02 -6.31 2.58
C LEU A 39 -10.17 -5.51 3.56
N VAL A 40 -8.93 -5.92 3.77
CA VAL A 40 -7.96 -5.16 4.58
C VAL A 40 -6.75 -4.81 3.71
N VAL A 41 -6.31 -3.56 3.78
CA VAL A 41 -5.18 -3.04 2.98
C VAL A 41 -4.09 -2.53 3.92
N LEU A 42 -2.87 -2.99 3.69
CA LEU A 42 -1.67 -2.53 4.38
C LEU A 42 -0.92 -1.48 3.55
N GLN A 43 -0.02 -0.74 4.19
CA GLN A 43 0.88 0.20 3.54
C GLN A 43 1.99 -0.50 2.73
N GLU A 44 2.73 0.25 1.93
CA GLU A 44 3.86 -0.25 1.13
C GLU A 44 5.03 -0.71 2.02
N LEU A 45 5.66 -1.85 1.68
CA LEU A 45 6.85 -2.40 2.34
C LEU A 45 6.70 -2.45 3.88
N HIS A 46 5.54 -2.81 4.34
CA HIS A 46 5.05 -2.63 5.70
C HIS A 46 5.79 -3.41 6.79
N ASN A 47 6.63 -4.39 6.44
CA ASN A 47 7.32 -5.22 7.43
C ASN A 47 8.47 -4.48 8.15
N SER A 48 9.10 -3.52 7.49
CA SER A 48 10.32 -2.85 7.96
C SER A 48 10.20 -1.33 7.94
N LEU A 49 11.20 -0.64 8.49
CA LEU A 49 11.43 0.75 8.12
C LEU A 49 11.59 0.84 6.60
N TYR A 50 11.26 2.01 6.05
CA TYR A 50 11.46 2.28 4.64
C TYR A 50 12.95 2.39 4.34
N PHE A 51 13.50 1.31 3.82
CA PHE A 51 14.94 1.15 3.64
C PHE A 51 15.49 1.85 2.40
N CYS A 52 14.63 2.28 1.48
CA CYS A 52 15.06 2.94 0.24
C CYS A 52 15.54 4.37 0.44
N GLN A 53 15.63 4.85 1.68
CA GLN A 53 16.25 6.14 2.02
C GLN A 53 17.76 6.17 1.72
N THR A 54 18.39 5.01 1.59
CA THR A 54 19.82 4.85 1.32
C THR A 54 20.09 3.68 0.37
N GLU A 55 21.18 3.74 -0.37
CA GLU A 55 21.67 2.64 -1.19
C GLU A 55 22.62 1.75 -0.37
N ASN A 56 22.12 0.63 0.13
CA ASN A 56 22.88 -0.30 0.97
C ASN A 56 22.63 -1.76 0.56
N THR A 57 23.67 -2.41 0.07
CA THR A 57 23.59 -3.81 -0.39
C THR A 57 23.20 -4.80 0.70
N GLN A 58 23.47 -4.51 1.99
CA GLN A 58 23.05 -5.38 3.10
C GLN A 58 21.52 -5.43 3.27
N LEU A 59 20.80 -4.42 2.78
CA LEU A 59 19.34 -4.39 2.90
C LEU A 59 18.63 -5.33 1.91
N PHE A 60 19.34 -5.89 0.93
CA PHE A 60 18.81 -6.99 0.12
C PHE A 60 18.54 -8.27 0.93
N ASP A 61 19.11 -8.40 2.12
CA ASP A 61 18.81 -9.51 3.04
C ASP A 61 17.38 -9.44 3.62
N LEU A 62 16.69 -8.30 3.48
CA LEU A 62 15.27 -8.16 3.81
C LEU A 62 14.33 -8.78 2.76
N ALA A 63 14.85 -9.07 1.57
CA ALA A 63 14.05 -9.60 0.48
C ALA A 63 13.73 -11.09 0.66
N GLU A 64 12.49 -11.46 0.40
CA GLU A 64 11.99 -12.83 0.52
C GLU A 64 11.45 -13.37 -0.81
N PRO A 65 11.51 -14.67 -1.07
CA PRO A 65 10.78 -15.25 -2.20
C PRO A 65 9.27 -15.12 -1.99
N ILE A 66 8.50 -15.16 -3.06
CA ILE A 66 7.04 -15.29 -3.03
C ILE A 66 6.65 -16.58 -3.76
N PRO A 67 6.12 -17.59 -3.04
CA PRO A 67 5.84 -17.64 -1.60
C PRO A 67 7.09 -17.72 -0.73
N GLY A 68 7.00 -17.23 0.51
CA GLY A 68 8.07 -17.18 1.50
C GLY A 68 7.54 -16.94 2.91
N PRO A 69 8.40 -16.66 3.91
CA PRO A 69 8.00 -16.50 5.30
C PRO A 69 6.89 -15.46 5.51
N SER A 70 7.04 -14.26 4.96
CA SER A 70 6.00 -13.22 5.09
C SER A 70 4.70 -13.62 4.43
N THR A 71 4.73 -14.25 3.25
CA THR A 71 3.49 -14.71 2.62
C THR A 71 2.81 -15.82 3.42
N GLY A 72 3.56 -16.71 4.09
CA GLY A 72 3.00 -17.69 5.02
C GLY A 72 2.27 -17.01 6.17
N PHE A 73 2.92 -16.06 6.82
CA PHE A 73 2.36 -15.31 7.94
C PHE A 73 1.04 -14.58 7.57
N TYR A 74 1.01 -13.86 6.44
CA TYR A 74 -0.19 -13.12 6.02
C TYR A 74 -1.28 -14.03 5.46
N SER A 75 -0.93 -15.17 4.85
CA SER A 75 -1.87 -16.22 4.47
C SER A 75 -2.66 -16.76 5.66
N GLU A 76 -1.96 -17.07 6.76
CA GLU A 76 -2.58 -17.53 7.99
C GLU A 76 -3.49 -16.47 8.60
N LEU A 77 -3.08 -15.20 8.61
CA LEU A 77 -3.90 -14.10 9.12
C LEU A 77 -5.15 -13.86 8.25
N ALA A 78 -5.03 -13.92 6.93
CA ALA A 78 -6.18 -13.78 6.03
C ALA A 78 -7.20 -14.89 6.26
N ALA A 79 -6.75 -16.14 6.34
CA ALA A 79 -7.61 -17.30 6.61
C ALA A 79 -8.25 -17.25 7.99
N ALA A 80 -7.47 -16.96 9.03
CA ALA A 80 -7.98 -16.92 10.41
C ALA A 80 -9.05 -15.84 10.63
N ASN A 81 -9.00 -14.76 9.86
CA ASN A 81 -9.92 -13.63 9.96
C ASN A 81 -11.01 -13.59 8.88
N ASP A 82 -11.01 -14.57 7.95
CA ASP A 82 -11.95 -14.66 6.82
C ASP A 82 -12.02 -13.36 5.99
N ILE A 83 -10.84 -12.79 5.63
CA ILE A 83 -10.71 -11.53 4.90
C ILE A 83 -9.88 -11.69 3.63
N VAL A 84 -10.15 -10.84 2.63
CA VAL A 84 -9.20 -10.56 1.56
C VAL A 84 -8.17 -9.56 2.08
N LEU A 85 -6.88 -9.86 1.94
CA LEU A 85 -5.79 -9.05 2.49
C LEU A 85 -4.84 -8.59 1.37
N VAL A 86 -4.58 -7.29 1.29
CA VAL A 86 -3.62 -6.68 0.38
C VAL A 86 -2.37 -6.26 1.15
N THR A 87 -1.23 -6.80 0.76
CA THR A 87 0.10 -6.56 1.35
C THR A 87 1.05 -5.95 0.33
N SER A 88 2.23 -5.50 0.76
CA SER A 88 3.32 -5.05 -0.11
C SER A 88 4.65 -5.51 0.47
N LEU A 89 5.41 -6.27 -0.31
CA LEU A 89 6.59 -7.01 0.14
C LEU A 89 7.81 -6.75 -0.76
N PHE A 90 9.00 -6.92 -0.19
CA PHE A 90 10.25 -6.94 -0.93
C PHE A 90 10.48 -8.34 -1.51
N GLU A 91 10.14 -8.55 -2.78
CA GLU A 91 10.25 -9.84 -3.47
C GLU A 91 11.67 -10.09 -3.97
N LYS A 92 12.27 -11.22 -3.56
CA LYS A 92 13.44 -11.82 -4.19
C LYS A 92 12.98 -12.85 -5.23
N ARG A 93 12.88 -12.44 -6.48
CA ARG A 93 12.43 -13.31 -7.57
C ARG A 93 13.48 -14.34 -8.00
N ALA A 94 14.75 -13.87 -8.06
CA ALA A 94 15.91 -14.65 -8.40
C ALA A 94 17.17 -13.94 -7.86
N PRO A 95 18.35 -14.57 -7.85
CA PRO A 95 19.58 -13.87 -7.54
C PRO A 95 19.78 -12.64 -8.44
N GLY A 96 19.94 -11.46 -7.82
CA GLY A 96 20.08 -10.18 -8.51
C GLY A 96 18.80 -9.60 -9.13
N LEU A 97 17.64 -10.20 -8.92
CA LEU A 97 16.36 -9.73 -9.45
C LEU A 97 15.32 -9.58 -8.34
N TYR A 98 14.95 -8.34 -8.06
CA TYR A 98 14.08 -7.98 -6.95
C TYR A 98 12.96 -7.04 -7.39
N HIS A 99 11.82 -7.11 -6.70
CA HIS A 99 10.67 -6.26 -6.98
C HIS A 99 10.02 -5.76 -5.69
N ASN A 100 9.37 -4.61 -5.78
CA ASN A 100 8.37 -4.17 -4.82
C ASN A 100 7.04 -4.78 -5.27
N THR A 101 6.48 -5.69 -4.48
CA THR A 101 5.38 -6.56 -4.92
C THR A 101 4.22 -6.52 -3.96
N ALA A 102 3.06 -6.06 -4.43
CA ALA A 102 1.81 -6.27 -3.71
C ALA A 102 1.34 -7.72 -3.90
N VAL A 103 0.96 -8.36 -2.80
CA VAL A 103 0.39 -9.73 -2.78
C VAL A 103 -1.00 -9.65 -2.20
N VAL A 104 -1.96 -10.24 -2.90
CA VAL A 104 -3.35 -10.33 -2.46
C VAL A 104 -3.66 -11.75 -2.02
N PHE A 105 -4.12 -11.88 -0.80
CA PHE A 105 -4.57 -13.13 -0.23
C PHE A 105 -6.09 -13.20 -0.27
N GLU A 106 -6.62 -14.36 -0.62
CA GLU A 106 -8.03 -14.68 -0.54
C GLU A 106 -8.41 -15.05 0.91
N ARG A 107 -9.71 -15.10 1.20
CA ARG A 107 -10.28 -15.39 2.53
C ARG A 107 -9.88 -16.76 3.09
N ASP A 108 -9.52 -17.70 2.26
CA ASP A 108 -8.98 -19.00 2.65
C ASP A 108 -7.46 -19.02 2.88
N GLY A 109 -6.80 -17.85 2.72
CA GLY A 109 -5.36 -17.66 2.82
C GLY A 109 -4.59 -17.99 1.54
N SER A 110 -5.24 -18.46 0.49
CA SER A 110 -4.56 -18.68 -0.79
C SER A 110 -4.14 -17.33 -1.42
N ILE A 111 -3.05 -17.34 -2.20
CA ILE A 111 -2.64 -16.17 -2.97
C ILE A 111 -3.57 -16.01 -4.17
N ALA A 112 -4.45 -15.00 -4.15
CA ALA A 112 -5.33 -14.65 -5.26
C ALA A 112 -4.55 -14.10 -6.45
N GLY A 113 -3.47 -13.36 -6.18
CA GLY A 113 -2.61 -12.80 -7.21
C GLY A 113 -1.57 -11.86 -6.64
N LYS A 114 -0.76 -11.29 -7.53
CA LYS A 114 0.24 -10.29 -7.18
C LYS A 114 0.40 -9.23 -8.27
N TYR A 115 0.87 -8.05 -7.86
CA TYR A 115 1.24 -6.97 -8.75
C TYR A 115 2.67 -6.51 -8.39
N ARG A 116 3.54 -6.36 -9.37
CA ARG A 116 4.88 -5.80 -9.22
C ARG A 116 4.85 -4.34 -9.64
N LYS A 117 5.26 -3.45 -8.75
CA LYS A 117 5.31 -2.00 -8.97
C LYS A 117 6.00 -1.67 -10.30
N MET A 118 5.29 -0.96 -11.17
CA MET A 118 5.78 -0.62 -12.53
C MET A 118 6.61 0.66 -12.53
N HIS A 119 6.17 1.68 -11.81
CA HIS A 119 6.84 2.97 -11.74
C HIS A 119 7.71 3.01 -10.49
N ILE A 120 9.02 2.98 -10.70
CA ILE A 120 10.03 2.94 -9.62
C ILE A 120 10.67 4.32 -9.49
N PRO A 121 10.49 5.02 -8.35
CA PRO A 121 11.11 6.33 -8.13
C PRO A 121 12.62 6.23 -7.92
N ASP A 122 13.29 7.36 -8.14
CA ASP A 122 14.72 7.53 -7.92
C ASP A 122 15.01 8.98 -7.48
N ASP A 123 14.26 9.44 -6.52
CA ASP A 123 14.41 10.75 -5.91
C ASP A 123 15.26 10.68 -4.63
N PRO A 124 15.80 11.79 -4.14
CA PRO A 124 16.48 11.84 -2.84
C PRO A 124 15.64 11.21 -1.74
N ALA A 125 16.23 10.32 -0.95
CA ALA A 125 15.60 9.48 0.06
C ALA A 125 14.56 8.45 -0.44
N TYR A 126 14.39 8.32 -1.77
CA TYR A 126 13.53 7.31 -2.42
C TYR A 126 14.30 6.57 -3.52
N TYR A 127 15.47 6.02 -3.18
CA TYR A 127 16.37 5.32 -4.10
C TYR A 127 15.87 3.91 -4.44
N GLU A 128 14.62 3.81 -4.87
CA GLU A 128 13.99 2.52 -5.12
C GLU A 128 14.60 1.79 -6.33
N LYS A 129 15.13 2.52 -7.33
CA LYS A 129 15.80 1.91 -8.48
C LYS A 129 17.06 1.13 -8.13
N PHE A 130 17.70 1.43 -6.99
CA PHE A 130 18.82 0.63 -6.48
C PHE A 130 18.37 -0.78 -6.09
N TYR A 131 17.13 -0.92 -5.58
CA TYR A 131 16.62 -2.19 -5.06
C TYR A 131 15.72 -2.93 -6.04
N PHE A 132 14.87 -2.23 -6.79
CA PHE A 132 13.79 -2.84 -7.53
C PHE A 132 13.91 -2.71 -9.04
N THR A 133 13.68 -3.84 -9.71
CA THR A 133 13.38 -3.88 -11.13
C THR A 133 11.90 -3.52 -11.33
N PRO A 134 11.55 -2.71 -12.36
CA PRO A 134 10.16 -2.47 -12.73
C PRO A 134 9.37 -3.76 -12.93
N GLY A 135 8.07 -3.69 -12.66
CA GLY A 135 7.16 -4.83 -12.81
C GLY A 135 7.06 -5.31 -14.25
N ASP A 136 6.84 -6.61 -14.42
CA ASP A 136 6.81 -7.30 -15.72
C ASP A 136 5.54 -8.11 -15.97
N ILE A 137 4.54 -7.98 -15.09
CA ILE A 137 3.26 -8.69 -15.20
C ILE A 137 2.10 -7.80 -15.70
N GLY A 138 2.41 -6.54 -16.04
CA GLY A 138 1.45 -5.59 -16.56
C GLY A 138 0.46 -5.07 -15.53
N PHE A 139 -0.55 -4.33 -16.03
CA PHE A 139 -1.65 -3.79 -15.23
C PHE A 139 -2.85 -4.72 -15.36
N GLU A 140 -2.89 -5.77 -14.52
CA GLU A 140 -3.96 -6.78 -14.51
C GLU A 140 -4.69 -6.76 -13.16
N PRO A 141 -6.01 -6.48 -13.14
CA PRO A 141 -6.78 -6.58 -11.90
C PRO A 141 -6.80 -8.01 -11.37
N ILE A 142 -6.71 -8.13 -10.05
CA ILE A 142 -6.68 -9.41 -9.36
C ILE A 142 -8.10 -9.82 -9.00
N GLN A 143 -8.52 -11.00 -9.45
CA GLN A 143 -9.82 -11.55 -9.12
C GLN A 143 -9.83 -12.09 -7.69
N THR A 144 -10.82 -11.70 -6.90
CA THR A 144 -11.07 -12.19 -5.53
C THR A 144 -12.56 -12.52 -5.35
N SER A 145 -12.91 -13.10 -4.21
CA SER A 145 -14.31 -13.32 -3.81
C SER A 145 -15.10 -12.01 -3.63
N LEU A 146 -14.42 -10.88 -3.44
CA LEU A 146 -15.04 -9.55 -3.30
C LEU A 146 -15.20 -8.81 -4.63
N GLY A 147 -14.59 -9.32 -5.72
CA GLY A 147 -14.55 -8.69 -7.02
C GLY A 147 -13.13 -8.51 -7.55
N LYS A 148 -12.98 -7.74 -8.62
CA LYS A 148 -11.69 -7.47 -9.26
C LYS A 148 -11.00 -6.26 -8.61
N LEU A 149 -9.86 -6.48 -7.98
CA LEU A 149 -9.06 -5.44 -7.34
C LEU A 149 -8.00 -4.90 -8.30
N GLY A 150 -8.02 -3.62 -8.59
CA GLY A 150 -6.98 -2.92 -9.33
C GLY A 150 -5.87 -2.48 -8.37
N VAL A 151 -4.94 -3.39 -8.07
CA VAL A 151 -3.85 -3.14 -7.11
C VAL A 151 -2.66 -2.52 -7.83
N LEU A 152 -2.24 -1.37 -7.36
CA LEU A 152 -1.10 -0.59 -7.80
C LEU A 152 -0.27 -0.23 -6.55
N VAL A 153 0.96 0.28 -6.72
CA VAL A 153 1.81 0.59 -5.54
C VAL A 153 2.39 1.99 -5.64
N CYS A 154 2.14 2.80 -4.63
CA CYS A 154 2.78 4.08 -4.33
C CYS A 154 2.94 5.00 -5.55
N TRP A 155 4.14 5.11 -6.13
CA TRP A 155 4.42 6.04 -7.24
C TRP A 155 3.57 5.82 -8.48
N ASP A 156 2.98 4.62 -8.68
CA ASP A 156 1.98 4.35 -9.72
C ASP A 156 0.78 5.30 -9.63
N GLN A 157 0.50 5.85 -8.46
CA GLN A 157 -0.61 6.79 -8.21
C GLN A 157 -0.47 8.14 -8.93
N TRP A 158 0.74 8.49 -9.41
CA TRP A 158 0.97 9.70 -10.21
C TRP A 158 0.69 9.51 -11.70
N TYR A 159 0.47 8.26 -12.15
CA TYR A 159 0.31 7.88 -13.54
C TYR A 159 -1.16 7.49 -13.83
N PRO A 160 -1.96 8.40 -14.41
CA PRO A 160 -3.37 8.12 -14.71
C PRO A 160 -3.56 6.95 -15.66
N GLU A 161 -2.55 6.63 -16.49
CA GLU A 161 -2.55 5.49 -17.40
C GLU A 161 -2.69 4.17 -16.66
N ALA A 162 -2.01 4.00 -15.51
CA ALA A 162 -2.09 2.78 -14.71
C ALA A 162 -3.51 2.55 -14.18
N ALA A 163 -4.11 3.58 -13.57
CA ALA A 163 -5.48 3.54 -13.09
C ALA A 163 -6.49 3.25 -14.23
N ARG A 164 -6.31 3.91 -15.38
CA ARG A 164 -7.18 3.72 -16.55
C ARG A 164 -7.09 2.31 -17.10
N LEU A 165 -5.90 1.74 -17.22
CA LEU A 165 -5.70 0.36 -17.71
C LEU A 165 -6.33 -0.66 -16.77
N MET A 166 -6.20 -0.49 -15.45
CA MET A 166 -6.90 -1.32 -14.47
C MET A 166 -8.42 -1.24 -14.63
N ALA A 167 -8.97 -0.03 -14.77
CA ALA A 167 -10.40 0.18 -14.97
C ALA A 167 -10.92 -0.46 -16.25
N LEU A 168 -10.22 -0.28 -17.38
CA LEU A 168 -10.59 -0.86 -18.67
C LEU A 168 -10.57 -2.40 -18.68
N LYS A 169 -9.78 -3.02 -17.80
CA LYS A 169 -9.73 -4.47 -17.59
C LYS A 169 -10.73 -4.96 -16.53
N GLY A 170 -11.58 -4.06 -16.06
CA GLY A 170 -12.69 -4.39 -15.19
C GLY A 170 -12.36 -4.38 -13.69
N ALA A 171 -11.35 -3.64 -13.26
CA ALA A 171 -11.19 -3.34 -11.83
C ALA A 171 -12.45 -2.65 -11.29
N GLU A 172 -12.85 -3.00 -10.09
CA GLU A 172 -14.05 -2.47 -9.42
C GLU A 172 -13.67 -1.52 -8.26
N ILE A 173 -12.41 -1.53 -7.86
CA ILE A 173 -11.80 -0.66 -6.86
C ILE A 173 -10.31 -0.53 -7.17
N LEU A 174 -9.74 0.66 -6.99
CA LEU A 174 -8.30 0.91 -7.11
C LEU A 174 -7.67 0.95 -5.73
N ILE A 175 -6.52 0.28 -5.55
CA ILE A 175 -5.86 0.13 -4.25
C ILE A 175 -4.39 0.50 -4.39
N TYR A 176 -3.89 1.33 -3.45
CA TYR A 176 -2.52 1.83 -3.43
C TYR A 176 -1.87 1.67 -2.05
N PRO A 177 -1.18 0.56 -1.74
CA PRO A 177 -0.16 0.54 -0.70
C PRO A 177 0.89 1.62 -0.98
N THR A 178 1.22 2.44 0.01
CA THR A 178 2.01 3.67 -0.19
C THR A 178 3.03 3.86 0.92
N ALA A 179 4.15 4.51 0.56
CA ALA A 179 5.16 5.04 1.48
C ALA A 179 5.62 6.41 0.94
N ILE A 180 4.99 7.48 1.40
CA ILE A 180 5.29 8.85 0.97
C ILE A 180 5.23 9.81 2.15
N GLY A 181 6.15 10.77 2.19
CA GLY A 181 6.27 11.73 3.28
C GLY A 181 6.99 13.00 2.84
N TRP A 182 7.22 13.88 3.79
CA TRP A 182 7.92 15.14 3.59
C TRP A 182 9.39 15.03 3.96
N GLU A 183 10.20 15.83 3.30
CA GLU A 183 11.52 16.13 3.79
C GLU A 183 11.45 17.10 4.98
N SER A 184 12.38 16.96 5.92
CA SER A 184 12.41 17.83 7.10
C SER A 184 12.68 19.31 6.78
N SER A 185 13.31 19.57 5.62
CA SER A 185 13.63 20.92 5.12
C SER A 185 12.48 21.63 4.43
N ASP A 186 11.41 20.93 4.09
CA ASP A 186 10.26 21.51 3.41
C ASP A 186 9.55 22.54 4.29
N THR A 187 9.16 23.66 3.68
CA THR A 187 8.29 24.66 4.34
C THR A 187 6.89 24.10 4.54
N ASP A 188 6.12 24.66 5.47
CA ASP A 188 4.74 24.24 5.70
C ASP A 188 3.86 24.42 4.47
N ASP A 189 4.08 25.49 3.68
CA ASP A 189 3.38 25.71 2.42
C ASP A 189 3.73 24.65 1.38
N GLU A 190 4.99 24.21 1.30
CA GLU A 190 5.41 23.14 0.39
C GLU A 190 4.81 21.81 0.82
N LYS A 191 4.86 21.47 2.11
CA LYS A 191 4.22 20.29 2.68
C LYS A 191 2.72 20.22 2.36
N ALA A 192 2.03 21.35 2.49
CA ALA A 192 0.61 21.43 2.16
C ALA A 192 0.34 21.21 0.66
N ARG A 193 1.17 21.79 -0.23
CA ARG A 193 1.05 21.57 -1.68
C ARG A 193 1.30 20.12 -2.09
N GLN A 194 2.34 19.49 -1.57
CA GLN A 194 2.70 18.11 -1.87
C GLN A 194 1.58 17.15 -1.44
N LEU A 195 1.09 17.27 -0.21
CA LEU A 195 0.00 16.46 0.31
C LEU A 195 -1.29 16.64 -0.51
N ASN A 196 -1.63 17.89 -0.84
CA ASN A 196 -2.81 18.19 -1.64
C ASN A 196 -2.70 17.61 -3.06
N ALA A 197 -1.54 17.71 -3.70
CA ALA A 197 -1.30 17.14 -5.03
C ALA A 197 -1.47 15.61 -5.01
N TRP A 198 -0.92 14.94 -3.98
CA TRP A 198 -1.06 13.49 -3.80
C TRP A 198 -2.51 13.05 -3.64
N ILE A 199 -3.30 13.76 -2.81
CA ILE A 199 -4.72 13.49 -2.61
C ILE A 199 -5.53 13.73 -3.88
N ILE A 200 -5.32 14.88 -4.54
CA ILE A 200 -6.05 15.28 -5.75
C ILE A 200 -5.81 14.29 -6.89
N SER A 201 -4.57 13.86 -7.11
CA SER A 201 -4.23 12.89 -8.15
C SER A 201 -5.07 11.64 -8.05
N GLN A 202 -5.15 11.04 -6.87
CA GLN A 202 -5.86 9.79 -6.65
C GLN A 202 -7.39 9.95 -6.65
N ARG A 203 -7.90 11.03 -6.09
CA ARG A 203 -9.33 11.38 -6.21
C ARG A 203 -9.71 11.65 -7.67
N GLY A 204 -8.78 12.20 -8.45
CA GLY A 204 -8.92 12.34 -9.89
C GLY A 204 -9.08 10.98 -10.59
N HIS A 205 -8.32 9.96 -10.17
CA HIS A 205 -8.49 8.60 -10.70
C HIS A 205 -9.86 8.01 -10.34
N ALA A 206 -10.36 8.26 -9.13
CA ALA A 206 -11.70 7.84 -8.74
C ALA A 206 -12.75 8.42 -9.69
N VAL A 207 -12.76 9.73 -9.87
CA VAL A 207 -13.70 10.46 -10.75
C VAL A 207 -13.57 10.04 -12.20
N ALA A 208 -12.32 9.99 -12.73
CA ALA A 208 -12.06 9.70 -14.14
C ALA A 208 -12.44 8.28 -14.55
N ASN A 209 -12.48 7.33 -13.60
CA ASN A 209 -12.78 5.93 -13.85
C ASN A 209 -14.11 5.47 -13.26
N GLY A 210 -14.77 6.31 -12.43
CA GLY A 210 -16.01 5.94 -11.74
C GLY A 210 -15.81 4.80 -10.74
N LEU A 211 -14.64 4.74 -10.08
CA LEU A 211 -14.25 3.65 -9.17
C LEU A 211 -13.84 4.20 -7.80
N PRO A 212 -14.17 3.48 -6.70
CA PRO A 212 -13.58 3.79 -5.41
C PRO A 212 -12.05 3.67 -5.43
N VAL A 213 -11.38 4.49 -4.61
CA VAL A 213 -9.92 4.46 -4.42
C VAL A 213 -9.59 4.26 -2.95
N VAL A 214 -8.68 3.35 -2.66
CA VAL A 214 -8.12 3.08 -1.33
C VAL A 214 -6.63 3.38 -1.36
N SER A 215 -6.18 4.33 -0.57
CA SER A 215 -4.77 4.67 -0.42
C SER A 215 -4.34 4.51 1.02
N VAL A 216 -3.32 3.68 1.27
CA VAL A 216 -2.85 3.38 2.61
C VAL A 216 -1.37 3.73 2.72
N ASN A 217 -1.07 4.73 3.53
CA ASN A 217 0.27 5.28 3.70
C ASN A 217 0.84 4.95 5.09
N ARG A 218 2.15 5.08 5.21
CA ARG A 218 2.88 5.10 6.48
C ARG A 218 2.62 6.39 7.24
N VAL A 219 2.88 6.39 8.54
CA VAL A 219 2.82 7.58 9.39
C VAL A 219 4.03 7.62 10.34
N GLY A 220 4.45 8.84 10.67
CA GLY A 220 5.52 9.08 11.62
C GLY A 220 6.90 9.20 11.00
N HIS A 221 7.88 9.55 11.83
CA HIS A 221 9.25 9.78 11.39
C HIS A 221 10.03 8.46 11.34
N GLU A 222 10.63 8.17 10.20
CA GLU A 222 11.58 7.08 10.04
C GLU A 222 12.98 7.65 9.74
N PRO A 223 13.97 7.38 10.60
CA PRO A 223 15.32 7.91 10.42
C PRO A 223 16.02 7.30 9.21
N ASP A 224 16.85 8.08 8.54
CA ASP A 224 17.76 7.58 7.52
C ASP A 224 18.83 6.67 8.13
N PRO A 225 18.93 5.39 7.74
CA PRO A 225 19.93 4.49 8.30
C PRO A 225 21.38 4.92 8.03
N SER A 226 21.62 5.67 6.96
CA SER A 226 22.94 6.20 6.60
C SER A 226 23.33 7.47 7.37
N MET A 227 22.36 8.11 8.03
CA MET A 227 22.52 9.40 8.72
C MET A 227 22.98 10.55 7.79
N GLN A 228 22.79 10.43 6.49
CA GLN A 228 23.09 11.49 5.52
C GLN A 228 21.96 12.53 5.45
N THR A 229 20.77 12.12 5.80
CA THR A 229 19.59 12.99 5.91
C THR A 229 18.96 12.87 7.29
N ASN A 230 17.97 13.73 7.57
CA ASN A 230 17.18 13.64 8.81
C ASN A 230 16.12 12.53 8.78
N GLY A 231 16.02 11.78 7.67
CA GLY A 231 14.96 10.81 7.46
C GLY A 231 13.70 11.42 6.87
N ILE A 232 12.67 10.58 6.71
CA ILE A 232 11.39 10.96 6.13
C ILE A 232 10.33 11.08 7.24
N LEU A 233 9.56 12.16 7.21
CA LEU A 233 8.32 12.28 7.97
C LEU A 233 7.16 11.81 7.10
N PHE A 234 6.79 10.52 7.22
CA PHE A 234 5.66 9.96 6.52
C PHE A 234 4.37 10.62 6.97
N TRP A 235 3.61 11.17 6.02
CA TRP A 235 2.51 12.08 6.34
C TRP A 235 1.16 11.42 6.63
N GLY A 236 1.09 10.09 6.69
CA GLY A 236 -0.18 9.41 6.93
C GLY A 236 -1.24 9.78 5.91
N ASN A 237 -2.35 10.33 6.37
CA ASN A 237 -3.48 10.75 5.54
C ASN A 237 -4.03 9.62 4.65
N SER A 238 -3.90 8.38 5.08
CA SER A 238 -4.52 7.23 4.40
C SER A 238 -6.01 7.49 4.22
N PHE A 239 -6.57 7.14 3.07
CA PHE A 239 -7.96 7.45 2.80
C PHE A 239 -8.66 6.41 1.92
N VAL A 240 -10.00 6.47 1.97
CA VAL A 240 -10.89 5.82 1.01
C VAL A 240 -11.75 6.90 0.38
N ALA A 241 -11.71 6.96 -0.95
CA ALA A 241 -12.57 7.85 -1.75
C ALA A 241 -13.62 7.06 -2.51
N GLY A 242 -14.81 7.60 -2.61
CA GLY A 242 -15.87 7.09 -3.47
C GLY A 242 -15.66 7.47 -4.94
N PRO A 243 -16.50 6.95 -5.85
CA PRO A 243 -16.31 7.09 -7.30
C PRO A 243 -16.49 8.53 -7.81
N GLN A 244 -17.03 9.44 -7.01
CA GLN A 244 -17.11 10.87 -7.34
C GLN A 244 -15.98 11.68 -6.67
N GLY A 245 -14.98 11.00 -6.12
CA GLY A 245 -13.85 11.61 -5.45
C GLY A 245 -14.15 12.12 -4.04
N GLU A 246 -15.33 11.83 -3.49
CA GLU A 246 -15.70 12.16 -2.11
C GLU A 246 -14.89 11.31 -1.12
N PHE A 247 -14.52 11.88 0.01
CA PHE A 247 -13.93 11.10 1.09
C PHE A 247 -15.02 10.26 1.80
N LEU A 248 -14.84 8.95 1.80
CA LEU A 248 -15.61 8.03 2.64
C LEU A 248 -14.97 7.89 4.02
N ALA A 249 -13.63 7.93 4.07
CA ALA A 249 -12.85 7.96 5.30
C ALA A 249 -11.46 8.56 5.04
N GLN A 250 -10.86 9.17 6.06
CA GLN A 250 -9.48 9.67 6.02
C GLN A 250 -8.87 9.59 7.42
N ALA A 251 -7.64 9.08 7.51
CA ALA A 251 -6.81 9.08 8.71
C ALA A 251 -6.10 10.44 8.88
N GLY A 252 -5.61 10.69 10.09
CA GLY A 252 -4.75 11.83 10.39
C GLY A 252 -3.29 11.62 9.95
N ASN A 253 -2.45 12.57 10.30
CA ASN A 253 -1.01 12.57 9.98
C ASN A 253 -0.09 12.39 11.19
N GLU A 254 -0.63 12.18 12.38
CA GLU A 254 0.15 12.22 13.62
C GLU A 254 0.41 10.84 14.23
N ARG A 255 -0.46 9.86 13.95
CA ARG A 255 -0.43 8.57 14.67
C ARG A 255 -0.89 7.40 13.80
N PRO A 256 -0.56 6.16 14.21
CA PRO A 256 -1.15 4.97 13.65
C PRO A 256 -2.68 4.96 13.82
N GLU A 257 -3.38 4.55 12.78
CA GLU A 257 -4.85 4.46 12.78
C GLU A 257 -5.33 3.25 11.98
N ASN A 258 -6.38 2.60 12.50
CA ASN A 258 -7.12 1.56 11.79
C ASN A 258 -8.53 2.11 11.54
N ILE A 259 -8.95 2.15 10.28
CA ILE A 259 -10.28 2.63 9.89
C ILE A 259 -11.00 1.54 9.12
N VAL A 260 -12.28 1.31 9.45
CA VAL A 260 -13.17 0.43 8.69
C VAL A 260 -14.33 1.24 8.16
N VAL A 261 -14.53 1.21 6.86
CA VAL A 261 -15.56 1.99 6.16
C VAL A 261 -16.29 1.17 5.12
N GLU A 262 -17.57 1.43 4.92
CA GLU A 262 -18.38 0.80 3.88
C GLU A 262 -18.13 1.46 2.52
N VAL A 263 -17.93 0.64 1.51
CA VAL A 263 -17.72 1.04 0.11
C VAL A 263 -18.76 0.34 -0.76
N ASP A 264 -19.48 1.10 -1.57
CA ASP A 264 -20.41 0.56 -2.57
C ASP A 264 -19.67 0.41 -3.91
N LEU A 265 -19.56 -0.82 -4.40
CA LEU A 265 -18.85 -1.15 -5.65
C LEU A 265 -19.72 -0.99 -6.91
N GLU A 266 -21.01 -0.71 -6.75
CA GLU A 266 -21.97 -0.54 -7.86
C GLU A 266 -22.49 0.90 -8.01
N ARG A 267 -21.93 1.87 -7.26
CA ARG A 267 -22.39 3.25 -7.23
C ARG A 267 -21.73 4.13 -8.29
#